data_c65b0ca0ffb50e5b03dfb70597f2cade
#
_entry.id   c65b0ca0ffb50e5b03dfb70597f2cade
#
_cell.length_a   1.000
_cell.length_b   1.000
_cell.length_c   1.000
_cell.angle_alpha   90.00
_cell.angle_beta   90.00
_cell.angle_gamma   90.00
#
_symmetry.space_group_name_H-M   'P 1'
#
loop_
_entity.id
_entity.type
_entity.pdbx_description
1 polymer ?
#
loop_
_entity_poly.entity_id
_entity_poly.type
_entity_poly.pdbx_seq_one_letter_code
_entity_poly.pdbx_strand_id
1 'polypeptide(L)'
;MTSSDHTEVANALIATSMLITTEMIPAVITPVSNLLTHKREFVRKRALLALHRFYQLDKTSICQLNDQICKMLCDADPSVMTACVVLLDDMCKDDPSIGKNLVPSLVSIQKQIIEQRLPRDYDYHNIPAPWVQIKIIRLLSRLGYGDQLSSEKMYAVIADTMARADAGNAIGHAISYECIRCVVHIYPNAELLDSASKATAFFINNPLANLKYLGLNALGEMVKENPAVAATHQTAVMNCLQSDDEALKRKAIDLLFAISNENNVQVVIEKMLDFLKKTTDEYFQVILINRVNDLAERFAPNPSWYIKTITQLFLAAGDVVPSNVASTVMRLLEEGQGDPDIDYQMRSEAVAMYLELMDEPKLPEVFVQVLAFILGQYGETAEAGVETVIQHLCALFERQS
;
A
#
# COMPACT_ATOMS: atom_id res chain seq x y z
N MET A 1 11.81 -40.24 -18.41
CA MET A 1 10.94 -39.46 -19.30
C MET A 1 10.58 -40.20 -20.60
N THR A 2 11.29 -41.24 -20.94
CA THR A 2 11.04 -42.07 -22.14
C THR A 2 10.25 -43.36 -21.88
N SER A 3 9.76 -43.55 -20.64
CA SER A 3 8.96 -44.71 -20.28
C SER A 3 7.58 -44.68 -20.97
N SER A 4 7.03 -45.86 -21.24
CA SER A 4 5.66 -46.04 -21.72
C SER A 4 4.62 -45.85 -20.59
N ASP A 5 5.03 -45.94 -19.32
CA ASP A 5 4.17 -45.67 -18.19
C ASP A 5 4.09 -44.17 -17.90
N HIS A 6 2.88 -43.61 -18.02
CA HIS A 6 2.62 -42.22 -17.83
C HIS A 6 2.84 -41.76 -16.38
N THR A 7 2.70 -42.66 -15.40
CA THR A 7 2.92 -42.38 -13.95
C THR A 7 4.41 -42.24 -13.68
N GLU A 8 5.24 -43.10 -14.27
CA GLU A 8 6.71 -42.98 -14.17
C GLU A 8 7.19 -41.66 -14.81
N VAL A 9 6.64 -41.31 -15.99
CA VAL A 9 6.96 -40.03 -16.64
C VAL A 9 6.58 -38.82 -15.75
N ALA A 10 5.40 -38.82 -15.15
CA ALA A 10 4.98 -37.78 -14.26
C ALA A 10 5.86 -37.67 -13.00
N ASN A 11 6.21 -38.79 -12.39
CA ASN A 11 7.11 -38.82 -11.24
C ASN A 11 8.54 -38.37 -11.62
N ALA A 12 9.03 -38.72 -12.79
CA ALA A 12 10.30 -38.20 -13.29
C ALA A 12 10.28 -36.67 -13.47
N LEU A 13 9.17 -36.10 -13.97
CA LEU A 13 8.99 -34.64 -14.06
C LEU A 13 8.96 -33.95 -12.70
N ILE A 14 8.30 -34.58 -11.71
CA ILE A 14 8.30 -34.06 -10.33
C ILE A 14 9.72 -34.08 -9.76
N ALA A 15 10.42 -35.22 -9.86
CA ALA A 15 11.78 -35.33 -9.37
C ALA A 15 12.70 -34.31 -10.08
N THR A 16 12.55 -34.15 -11.40
CA THR A 16 13.29 -33.13 -12.17
C THR A 16 13.04 -31.74 -11.61
N SER A 17 11.77 -31.34 -11.40
CA SER A 17 11.44 -29.98 -10.88
C SER A 17 12.01 -29.73 -9.48
N MET A 18 12.19 -30.75 -8.67
CA MET A 18 12.72 -30.64 -7.30
C MET A 18 14.26 -30.65 -7.22
N LEU A 19 14.90 -31.44 -8.08
CA LEU A 19 16.35 -31.73 -7.98
C LEU A 19 17.19 -30.96 -8.98
N ILE A 20 16.59 -30.29 -9.95
CA ILE A 20 17.30 -29.63 -11.06
C ILE A 20 18.20 -28.50 -10.55
N THR A 21 19.39 -28.41 -11.09
CA THR A 21 20.32 -27.28 -11.00
C THR A 21 20.43 -26.57 -12.35
N THR A 22 20.91 -25.33 -12.34
CA THR A 22 21.07 -24.53 -13.57
C THR A 22 21.89 -25.24 -14.63
N GLU A 23 22.98 -25.95 -14.22
CA GLU A 23 23.87 -26.65 -15.10
C GLU A 23 23.21 -27.86 -15.79
N MET A 24 22.17 -28.43 -15.18
CA MET A 24 21.45 -29.59 -15.70
C MET A 24 20.34 -29.22 -16.69
N ILE A 25 19.87 -28.00 -16.69
CA ILE A 25 18.73 -27.54 -17.51
C ILE A 25 18.95 -27.84 -19.00
N PRO A 26 20.12 -27.53 -19.62
CA PRO A 26 20.33 -27.79 -21.06
C PRO A 26 20.17 -29.24 -21.45
N ALA A 27 20.48 -30.17 -20.55
CA ALA A 27 20.39 -31.62 -20.84
C ALA A 27 18.93 -32.13 -20.81
N VAL A 28 18.03 -31.50 -20.03
CA VAL A 28 16.69 -32.01 -19.79
C VAL A 28 15.58 -31.17 -20.44
N ILE A 29 15.87 -29.96 -20.92
CA ILE A 29 14.87 -29.06 -21.46
C ILE A 29 14.11 -29.61 -22.66
N THR A 30 14.83 -30.23 -23.63
CA THR A 30 14.22 -30.82 -24.82
C THR A 30 13.30 -32.00 -24.48
N PRO A 31 13.72 -33.01 -23.68
CA PRO A 31 12.81 -34.05 -23.22
C PRO A 31 11.56 -33.52 -22.50
N VAL A 32 11.70 -32.48 -21.67
CA VAL A 32 10.56 -31.89 -20.95
C VAL A 32 9.64 -31.11 -21.89
N SER A 33 10.16 -30.30 -22.81
CA SER A 33 9.34 -29.55 -23.77
C SER A 33 8.54 -30.45 -24.71
N ASN A 34 9.09 -31.58 -25.12
CA ASN A 34 8.37 -32.58 -25.93
C ASN A 34 7.15 -33.17 -25.23
N LEU A 35 7.15 -33.18 -23.88
CA LEU A 35 6.01 -33.66 -23.08
C LEU A 35 4.85 -32.64 -22.99
N LEU A 36 5.00 -31.43 -23.49
CA LEU A 36 3.90 -30.48 -23.64
C LEU A 36 2.82 -30.94 -24.60
N THR A 37 3.15 -31.83 -25.54
CA THR A 37 2.20 -32.43 -26.50
C THR A 37 1.74 -33.83 -26.09
N HIS A 38 2.01 -34.25 -24.86
CA HIS A 38 1.69 -35.60 -24.40
C HIS A 38 0.15 -35.81 -24.31
N LYS A 39 -0.31 -37.02 -24.59
CA LYS A 39 -1.74 -37.40 -24.62
C LYS A 39 -2.44 -37.18 -23.26
N ARG A 40 -1.75 -37.44 -22.15
CA ARG A 40 -2.29 -37.30 -20.79
C ARG A 40 -2.08 -35.89 -20.25
N GLU A 41 -3.16 -35.28 -19.78
CA GLU A 41 -3.20 -33.94 -19.24
C GLU A 41 -2.29 -33.73 -18.02
N PHE A 42 -2.26 -34.69 -17.10
CA PHE A 42 -1.41 -34.56 -15.91
C PHE A 42 0.10 -34.57 -16.26
N VAL A 43 0.53 -35.19 -17.36
CA VAL A 43 1.90 -35.14 -17.84
C VAL A 43 2.20 -33.76 -18.43
N ARG A 44 1.32 -33.21 -19.27
CA ARG A 44 1.47 -31.87 -19.82
C ARG A 44 1.56 -30.82 -18.71
N LYS A 45 0.66 -30.92 -17.68
CA LYS A 45 0.71 -30.07 -16.49
C LYS A 45 2.05 -30.14 -15.77
N ARG A 46 2.58 -31.36 -15.53
CA ARG A 46 3.88 -31.55 -14.86
C ARG A 46 5.04 -31.03 -15.70
N ALA A 47 4.97 -31.14 -17.01
CA ALA A 47 5.97 -30.56 -17.90
C ALA A 47 6.01 -29.02 -17.79
N LEU A 48 4.85 -28.35 -17.77
CA LEU A 48 4.77 -26.89 -17.54
C LEU A 48 5.34 -26.48 -16.17
N LEU A 49 5.02 -27.21 -15.11
CA LEU A 49 5.57 -26.95 -13.78
C LEU A 49 7.10 -27.16 -13.71
N ALA A 50 7.64 -28.14 -14.44
CA ALA A 50 9.08 -28.32 -14.56
C ALA A 50 9.73 -27.16 -15.33
N LEU A 51 9.14 -26.71 -16.44
CA LEU A 51 9.60 -25.54 -17.19
C LEU A 51 9.52 -24.25 -16.35
N HIS A 52 8.47 -24.11 -15.52
CA HIS A 52 8.37 -23.00 -14.58
C HIS A 52 9.54 -23.00 -13.59
N ARG A 53 9.90 -24.17 -13.06
CA ARG A 53 11.08 -24.30 -12.21
C ARG A 53 12.40 -23.95 -12.93
N PHE A 54 12.54 -24.33 -14.20
CA PHE A 54 13.71 -23.96 -15.01
C PHE A 54 13.79 -22.44 -15.16
N TYR A 55 12.66 -21.76 -15.47
CA TYR A 55 12.59 -20.33 -15.56
C TYR A 55 12.98 -19.63 -14.25
N GLN A 56 12.57 -20.15 -13.10
CA GLN A 56 12.94 -19.61 -11.79
C GLN A 56 14.45 -19.70 -11.50
N LEU A 57 15.12 -20.72 -12.03
CA LEU A 57 16.56 -20.92 -11.86
C LEU A 57 17.38 -20.12 -12.88
N ASP A 58 16.92 -20.12 -14.12
CA ASP A 58 17.53 -19.38 -15.22
C ASP A 58 16.46 -18.87 -16.19
N LYS A 59 16.23 -17.55 -16.16
CA LYS A 59 15.20 -16.88 -16.96
C LYS A 59 15.41 -17.04 -18.47
N THR A 60 16.64 -17.26 -18.91
CA THR A 60 16.96 -17.38 -20.32
C THR A 60 16.72 -18.80 -20.87
N SER A 61 16.65 -19.78 -19.97
CA SER A 61 16.61 -21.22 -20.33
C SER A 61 15.43 -21.62 -21.22
N ILE A 62 14.26 -20.98 -21.05
CA ILE A 62 13.02 -21.34 -21.77
C ILE A 62 12.58 -20.33 -22.83
N CYS A 63 13.35 -19.27 -23.10
CA CYS A 63 12.97 -18.20 -24.05
C CYS A 63 12.62 -18.74 -25.45
N GLN A 64 13.28 -19.81 -25.90
CA GLN A 64 13.01 -20.45 -27.21
C GLN A 64 11.67 -21.20 -27.23
N LEU A 65 11.05 -21.45 -26.07
CA LEU A 65 9.82 -22.21 -25.92
C LEU A 65 8.56 -21.32 -25.77
N ASN A 66 8.70 -19.98 -25.86
CA ASN A 66 7.62 -19.04 -25.63
C ASN A 66 6.36 -19.38 -26.43
N ASP A 67 6.50 -19.64 -27.74
CA ASP A 67 5.36 -19.98 -28.60
C ASP A 67 4.69 -21.31 -28.20
N GLN A 68 5.48 -22.29 -27.76
CA GLN A 68 4.93 -23.57 -27.30
C GLN A 68 4.19 -23.41 -25.97
N ILE A 69 4.75 -22.63 -25.05
CA ILE A 69 4.15 -22.32 -23.76
C ILE A 69 2.85 -21.54 -23.96
N CYS A 70 2.85 -20.51 -24.81
CA CYS A 70 1.66 -19.71 -25.11
C CYS A 70 0.51 -20.56 -25.69
N LYS A 71 0.80 -21.57 -26.51
CA LYS A 71 -0.21 -22.50 -27.04
C LYS A 71 -0.89 -23.34 -25.96
N MET A 72 -0.20 -23.62 -24.84
CA MET A 72 -0.76 -24.37 -23.71
C MET A 72 -1.85 -23.61 -22.95
N LEU A 73 -1.99 -22.30 -23.18
CA LEU A 73 -3.11 -21.51 -22.66
C LEU A 73 -4.46 -21.97 -23.22
N CYS A 74 -4.47 -22.55 -24.41
CA CYS A 74 -5.66 -23.07 -25.07
C CYS A 74 -5.82 -24.59 -24.89
N ASP A 75 -5.18 -25.20 -23.89
CA ASP A 75 -5.34 -26.62 -23.60
C ASP A 75 -6.78 -26.97 -23.21
N ALA A 76 -7.26 -28.12 -23.60
CA ALA A 76 -8.60 -28.58 -23.27
C ALA A 76 -8.79 -28.84 -21.76
N ASP A 77 -7.71 -29.09 -21.02
CA ASP A 77 -7.75 -29.35 -19.59
C ASP A 77 -7.46 -28.09 -18.78
N PRO A 78 -8.38 -27.65 -17.90
CA PRO A 78 -8.19 -26.44 -17.10
C PRO A 78 -6.99 -26.47 -16.16
N SER A 79 -6.53 -27.64 -15.73
CA SER A 79 -5.35 -27.74 -14.85
C SER A 79 -4.05 -27.47 -15.60
N VAL A 80 -3.98 -27.84 -16.89
CA VAL A 80 -2.85 -27.52 -17.79
C VAL A 80 -2.84 -26.04 -18.09
N MET A 81 -4.00 -25.49 -18.46
CA MET A 81 -4.18 -24.07 -18.69
C MET A 81 -3.75 -23.23 -17.46
N THR A 82 -4.16 -23.66 -16.25
CA THR A 82 -3.78 -23.00 -14.99
C THR A 82 -2.25 -23.00 -14.79
N ALA A 83 -1.60 -24.13 -15.03
CA ALA A 83 -0.14 -24.23 -14.93
C ALA A 83 0.57 -23.31 -15.95
N CYS A 84 -0.01 -23.18 -17.15
CA CYS A 84 0.46 -22.24 -18.16
C CYS A 84 0.31 -20.79 -17.70
N VAL A 85 -0.85 -20.38 -17.14
CA VAL A 85 -1.08 -19.03 -16.62
C VAL A 85 -0.08 -18.68 -15.51
N VAL A 86 0.26 -19.63 -14.62
CA VAL A 86 1.23 -19.42 -13.55
C VAL A 86 2.64 -19.15 -14.11
N LEU A 87 3.06 -19.92 -15.12
CA LEU A 87 4.35 -19.71 -15.78
C LEU A 87 4.37 -18.37 -16.54
N LEU A 88 3.30 -18.07 -17.29
CA LEU A 88 3.18 -16.80 -18.02
C LEU A 88 3.14 -15.58 -17.08
N ASP A 89 2.53 -15.68 -15.89
CA ASP A 89 2.53 -14.58 -14.90
C ASP A 89 3.96 -14.22 -14.48
N ASP A 90 4.81 -15.22 -14.23
CA ASP A 90 6.22 -14.98 -13.90
C ASP A 90 7.04 -14.47 -15.11
N MET A 91 6.82 -15.02 -16.29
CA MET A 91 7.51 -14.57 -17.51
C MET A 91 7.12 -13.12 -17.87
N CYS A 92 5.84 -12.78 -17.82
CA CYS A 92 5.36 -11.43 -18.12
C CYS A 92 5.69 -10.41 -17.02
N LYS A 93 6.10 -10.85 -15.83
CA LYS A 93 6.65 -9.98 -14.80
C LYS A 93 8.00 -9.40 -15.22
N ASP A 94 8.81 -10.20 -15.90
CA ASP A 94 10.13 -9.80 -16.37
C ASP A 94 10.05 -9.13 -17.76
N ASP A 95 9.22 -9.67 -18.66
CA ASP A 95 8.99 -9.14 -20.02
C ASP A 95 7.50 -9.22 -20.41
N PRO A 96 6.73 -8.11 -20.24
CA PRO A 96 5.33 -8.07 -20.60
C PRO A 96 5.04 -8.31 -22.10
N SER A 97 6.04 -8.13 -22.99
CA SER A 97 5.84 -8.28 -24.44
C SER A 97 5.46 -9.69 -24.85
N ILE A 98 5.88 -10.70 -24.06
CA ILE A 98 5.59 -12.12 -24.30
C ILE A 98 4.07 -12.39 -24.28
N GLY A 99 3.33 -11.69 -23.40
CA GLY A 99 1.91 -11.93 -23.15
C GLY A 99 0.94 -10.99 -23.87
N LYS A 100 1.40 -9.92 -24.53
CA LYS A 100 0.49 -8.90 -25.10
C LYS A 100 -0.53 -9.48 -26.10
N ASN A 101 -0.11 -10.41 -26.93
CA ASN A 101 -0.99 -11.06 -27.90
C ASN A 101 -1.98 -12.04 -27.26
N LEU A 102 -1.79 -12.41 -25.99
CA LEU A 102 -2.61 -13.35 -25.25
C LEU A 102 -3.80 -12.70 -24.54
N VAL A 103 -3.85 -11.37 -24.47
CA VAL A 103 -4.92 -10.62 -23.78
C VAL A 103 -6.32 -11.08 -24.24
N PRO A 104 -6.64 -11.20 -25.54
CA PRO A 104 -7.97 -11.67 -25.97
C PRO A 104 -8.27 -13.09 -25.49
N SER A 105 -7.29 -13.97 -25.48
CA SER A 105 -7.44 -15.36 -25.01
C SER A 105 -7.71 -15.40 -23.50
N LEU A 106 -6.94 -14.64 -22.70
CA LEU A 106 -7.11 -14.53 -21.25
C LEU A 106 -8.48 -13.95 -20.89
N VAL A 107 -8.92 -12.91 -21.58
CA VAL A 107 -10.26 -12.31 -21.43
C VAL A 107 -11.36 -13.35 -21.75
N SER A 108 -11.21 -14.12 -22.85
CA SER A 108 -12.15 -15.18 -23.21
C SER A 108 -12.21 -16.28 -22.16
N ILE A 109 -11.06 -16.71 -21.63
CA ILE A 109 -10.98 -17.74 -20.58
C ILE A 109 -11.65 -17.23 -19.30
N GLN A 110 -11.32 -16.02 -18.85
CA GLN A 110 -11.95 -15.42 -17.66
C GLN A 110 -13.47 -15.35 -17.82
N LYS A 111 -13.96 -14.94 -19.00
CA LYS A 111 -15.39 -14.91 -19.30
C LYS A 111 -16.03 -16.31 -19.22
N GLN A 112 -15.39 -17.33 -19.77
CA GLN A 112 -15.87 -18.72 -19.67
C GLN A 112 -15.92 -19.20 -18.22
N ILE A 113 -14.95 -18.84 -17.39
CA ILE A 113 -14.92 -19.19 -15.97
C ILE A 113 -16.13 -18.57 -15.24
N ILE A 114 -16.33 -17.25 -15.36
CA ILE A 114 -17.42 -16.55 -14.66
C ILE A 114 -18.81 -16.96 -15.18
N GLU A 115 -18.90 -17.47 -16.41
CA GLU A 115 -20.11 -18.05 -16.99
C GLU A 115 -20.32 -19.53 -16.60
N GLN A 116 -19.48 -20.08 -15.69
CA GLN A 116 -19.56 -21.46 -15.19
C GLN A 116 -19.43 -22.52 -16.29
N ARG A 117 -18.61 -22.27 -17.30
CA ARG A 117 -18.36 -23.22 -18.40
C ARG A 117 -17.30 -24.27 -18.10
N LEU A 118 -16.57 -24.14 -16.98
CA LEU A 118 -15.62 -25.16 -16.53
C LEU A 118 -16.31 -26.28 -15.75
N PRO A 119 -15.69 -27.47 -15.65
CA PRO A 119 -16.19 -28.56 -14.82
C PRO A 119 -16.33 -28.11 -13.36
N ARG A 120 -17.41 -28.53 -12.68
CA ARG A 120 -17.69 -28.18 -11.28
C ARG A 120 -16.62 -28.65 -10.28
N ASP A 121 -15.77 -29.57 -10.65
CA ASP A 121 -14.63 -30.04 -9.84
C ASP A 121 -13.62 -28.90 -9.55
N TYR A 122 -13.67 -27.81 -10.34
CA TYR A 122 -12.87 -26.61 -10.12
C TYR A 122 -13.58 -25.55 -9.27
N ASP A 123 -14.85 -25.74 -8.93
CA ASP A 123 -15.60 -24.81 -8.09
C ASP A 123 -15.17 -24.96 -6.62
N TYR A 124 -15.08 -23.83 -5.93
CA TYR A 124 -14.82 -23.79 -4.51
C TYR A 124 -15.80 -22.84 -3.83
N HIS A 125 -16.60 -23.35 -2.89
CA HIS A 125 -17.68 -22.60 -2.24
C HIS A 125 -18.63 -21.88 -3.23
N ASN A 126 -19.05 -22.58 -4.29
CA ASN A 126 -19.88 -22.08 -5.38
C ASN A 126 -19.27 -20.95 -6.24
N ILE A 127 -17.98 -20.70 -6.09
CA ILE A 127 -17.24 -19.80 -6.97
C ILE A 127 -16.46 -20.63 -7.99
N PRO A 128 -16.63 -20.37 -9.31
CA PRO A 128 -15.97 -21.14 -10.33
C PRO A 128 -14.45 -20.83 -10.38
N ALA A 129 -13.64 -21.84 -10.25
CA ALA A 129 -12.18 -21.80 -10.35
C ALA A 129 -11.52 -20.52 -9.78
N PRO A 130 -11.73 -20.16 -8.50
CA PRO A 130 -11.34 -18.86 -7.96
C PRO A 130 -9.83 -18.56 -8.05
N TRP A 131 -9.01 -19.57 -7.86
CA TRP A 131 -7.54 -19.43 -7.95
C TRP A 131 -7.06 -19.11 -9.37
N VAL A 132 -7.76 -19.64 -10.36
CA VAL A 132 -7.48 -19.37 -11.78
C VAL A 132 -7.89 -17.93 -12.11
N GLN A 133 -9.08 -17.50 -11.66
CA GLN A 133 -9.56 -16.13 -11.82
C GLN A 133 -8.53 -15.12 -11.28
N ILE A 134 -8.08 -15.29 -10.02
CA ILE A 134 -7.09 -14.41 -9.40
C ILE A 134 -5.81 -14.33 -10.24
N LYS A 135 -5.33 -15.47 -10.74
CA LYS A 135 -4.10 -15.51 -11.55
C LYS A 135 -4.27 -14.84 -12.91
N ILE A 136 -5.41 -15.07 -13.58
CA ILE A 136 -5.72 -14.42 -14.86
C ILE A 136 -5.85 -12.90 -14.67
N ILE A 137 -6.58 -12.45 -13.65
CA ILE A 137 -6.76 -11.01 -13.38
C ILE A 137 -5.40 -10.34 -13.11
N ARG A 138 -4.53 -10.99 -12.34
CA ARG A 138 -3.18 -10.51 -12.08
C ARG A 138 -2.33 -10.40 -13.34
N LEU A 139 -2.38 -11.41 -14.20
CA LEU A 139 -1.68 -11.38 -15.47
C LEU A 139 -2.24 -10.29 -16.39
N LEU A 140 -3.58 -10.14 -16.48
CA LEU A 140 -4.22 -9.06 -17.22
C LEU A 140 -3.80 -7.68 -16.70
N SER A 141 -3.72 -7.49 -15.38
CA SER A 141 -3.24 -6.26 -14.76
C SER A 141 -1.84 -5.87 -15.26
N ARG A 142 -0.92 -6.83 -15.35
CA ARG A 142 0.44 -6.59 -15.85
C ARG A 142 0.46 -6.23 -17.34
N LEU A 143 -0.34 -6.94 -18.14
CA LEU A 143 -0.39 -6.75 -19.59
C LEU A 143 -1.12 -5.47 -20.00
N GLY A 144 -2.03 -4.96 -19.16
CA GLY A 144 -2.75 -3.71 -19.38
C GLY A 144 -1.98 -2.47 -18.90
N TYR A 145 -0.90 -2.64 -18.12
CA TYR A 145 -0.15 -1.52 -17.59
C TYR A 145 0.48 -0.69 -18.71
N GLY A 146 0.13 0.60 -18.78
CA GLY A 146 0.60 1.52 -19.81
C GLY A 146 0.13 1.22 -21.23
N ASP A 147 -0.81 0.27 -21.43
CA ASP A 147 -1.33 -0.14 -22.75
C ASP A 147 -2.85 0.06 -22.81
N GLN A 148 -3.31 1.14 -23.44
CA GLN A 148 -4.71 1.48 -23.60
C GLN A 148 -5.47 0.42 -24.39
N LEU A 149 -4.94 -0.02 -25.54
CA LEU A 149 -5.62 -0.96 -26.43
C LEU A 149 -5.85 -2.32 -25.79
N SER A 150 -4.90 -2.78 -24.98
CA SER A 150 -5.03 -4.01 -24.21
C SER A 150 -6.03 -3.82 -23.07
N SER A 151 -6.00 -2.69 -22.37
CA SER A 151 -6.89 -2.38 -21.24
C SER A 151 -8.36 -2.30 -21.66
N GLU A 152 -8.68 -1.65 -22.79
CA GLU A 152 -10.04 -1.56 -23.29
C GLU A 152 -10.68 -2.93 -23.55
N LYS A 153 -9.91 -3.93 -23.95
CA LYS A 153 -10.39 -5.30 -24.12
C LYS A 153 -10.74 -6.00 -22.81
N MET A 154 -10.21 -5.52 -21.69
CA MET A 154 -10.36 -6.14 -20.36
C MET A 154 -11.53 -5.57 -19.56
N TYR A 155 -11.97 -4.33 -19.83
CA TYR A 155 -12.93 -3.60 -18.99
C TYR A 155 -14.20 -4.39 -18.71
N ALA A 156 -14.84 -4.92 -19.74
CA ALA A 156 -16.10 -5.66 -19.59
C ALA A 156 -15.93 -6.90 -18.70
N VAL A 157 -14.89 -7.70 -18.91
CA VAL A 157 -14.69 -8.93 -18.12
C VAL A 157 -14.29 -8.64 -16.68
N ILE A 158 -13.57 -7.55 -16.42
CA ILE A 158 -13.22 -7.13 -15.06
C ILE A 158 -14.47 -6.65 -14.33
N ALA A 159 -15.32 -5.82 -14.97
CA ALA A 159 -16.60 -5.38 -14.43
C ALA A 159 -17.52 -6.57 -14.07
N ASP A 160 -17.66 -7.50 -14.99
CA ASP A 160 -18.47 -8.71 -14.78
C ASP A 160 -17.90 -9.58 -13.65
N THR A 161 -16.57 -9.70 -13.56
CA THR A 161 -15.92 -10.45 -12.50
C THR A 161 -16.14 -9.80 -11.14
N MET A 162 -16.00 -8.48 -11.03
CA MET A 162 -16.27 -7.73 -9.79
C MET A 162 -17.73 -7.89 -9.34
N ALA A 163 -18.69 -7.76 -10.27
CA ALA A 163 -20.09 -7.89 -9.95
C ALA A 163 -20.48 -9.29 -9.45
N ARG A 164 -19.76 -10.34 -9.89
CA ARG A 164 -20.01 -11.73 -9.49
C ARG A 164 -19.18 -12.19 -8.29
N ALA A 165 -18.13 -11.47 -7.95
CA ALA A 165 -17.22 -11.80 -6.85
C ALA A 165 -17.84 -11.58 -5.47
N ASP A 166 -18.91 -10.83 -5.36
CA ASP A 166 -19.62 -10.57 -4.09
C ASP A 166 -20.45 -11.80 -3.65
N ALA A 167 -19.76 -12.77 -3.13
CA ALA A 167 -20.36 -14.00 -2.61
C ALA A 167 -20.48 -14.01 -1.07
N GLY A 168 -20.21 -12.92 -0.40
CA GLY A 168 -20.25 -12.84 1.09
C GLY A 168 -19.22 -13.74 1.78
N ASN A 169 -18.22 -14.24 1.06
CA ASN A 169 -17.18 -15.11 1.58
C ASN A 169 -15.76 -14.59 1.28
N ALA A 170 -14.78 -15.09 2.03
CA ALA A 170 -13.37 -14.64 1.94
C ALA A 170 -12.75 -14.80 0.54
N ILE A 171 -13.23 -15.78 -0.25
CA ILE A 171 -12.68 -16.05 -1.58
C ILE A 171 -13.22 -15.04 -2.59
N GLY A 172 -14.51 -14.72 -2.52
CA GLY A 172 -15.11 -13.64 -3.29
C GLY A 172 -14.41 -12.30 -3.00
N HIS A 173 -14.16 -12.01 -1.73
CA HIS A 173 -13.39 -10.83 -1.33
C HIS A 173 -11.97 -10.82 -1.93
N ALA A 174 -11.29 -11.97 -2.01
CA ALA A 174 -9.97 -12.05 -2.62
C ALA A 174 -10.00 -11.76 -4.13
N ILE A 175 -11.02 -12.25 -4.85
CA ILE A 175 -11.21 -11.94 -6.28
C ILE A 175 -11.52 -10.45 -6.46
N SER A 176 -12.44 -9.91 -5.66
CA SER A 176 -12.81 -8.49 -5.70
C SER A 176 -11.58 -7.60 -5.44
N TYR A 177 -10.77 -7.94 -4.45
CA TYR A 177 -9.52 -7.23 -4.15
C TYR A 177 -8.52 -7.26 -5.33
N GLU A 178 -8.33 -8.42 -5.98
CA GLU A 178 -7.44 -8.50 -7.13
C GLU A 178 -8.00 -7.73 -8.34
N CYS A 179 -9.34 -7.67 -8.51
CA CYS A 179 -9.97 -6.81 -9.52
C CYS A 179 -9.71 -5.32 -9.23
N ILE A 180 -9.85 -4.87 -7.97
CA ILE A 180 -9.54 -3.48 -7.58
C ILE A 180 -8.09 -3.15 -7.96
N ARG A 181 -7.15 -4.00 -7.60
CA ARG A 181 -5.73 -3.82 -7.97
C ARG A 181 -5.53 -3.76 -9.48
N CYS A 182 -6.20 -4.61 -10.23
CA CYS A 182 -6.16 -4.61 -11.68
C CYS A 182 -6.67 -3.27 -12.24
N VAL A 183 -7.82 -2.78 -11.78
CA VAL A 183 -8.43 -1.51 -12.22
C VAL A 183 -7.50 -0.32 -11.99
N VAL A 184 -6.76 -0.32 -10.88
CA VAL A 184 -5.78 0.74 -10.55
C VAL A 184 -4.59 0.74 -11.51
N HIS A 185 -4.13 -0.44 -11.94
CA HIS A 185 -2.90 -0.58 -12.74
C HIS A 185 -3.11 -0.47 -14.25
N ILE A 186 -4.32 -0.80 -14.76
CA ILE A 186 -4.63 -0.72 -16.19
C ILE A 186 -4.96 0.73 -16.59
N TYR A 187 -5.09 0.98 -17.90
CA TYR A 187 -5.46 2.31 -18.38
C TYR A 187 -6.79 2.76 -17.77
N PRO A 188 -6.89 4.01 -17.26
CA PRO A 188 -8.02 4.45 -16.44
C PRO A 188 -9.38 4.37 -17.19
N ASN A 189 -10.39 3.82 -16.50
CA ASN A 189 -11.78 3.84 -16.91
C ASN A 189 -12.65 4.32 -15.75
N ALA A 190 -13.44 5.38 -15.95
CA ALA A 190 -14.20 6.04 -14.90
C ALA A 190 -15.23 5.13 -14.21
N GLU A 191 -15.93 4.28 -14.97
CA GLU A 191 -16.95 3.37 -14.44
C GLU A 191 -16.32 2.26 -13.58
N LEU A 192 -15.18 1.72 -14.02
CA LEU A 192 -14.44 0.72 -13.25
C LEU A 192 -13.83 1.32 -11.99
N LEU A 193 -13.30 2.54 -12.06
CA LEU A 193 -12.76 3.24 -10.89
C LEU A 193 -13.85 3.52 -9.85
N ASP A 194 -15.05 3.92 -10.27
CA ASP A 194 -16.19 4.10 -9.36
C ASP A 194 -16.61 2.77 -8.71
N SER A 195 -16.65 1.70 -9.48
CA SER A 195 -16.95 0.35 -8.96
C SER A 195 -15.88 -0.14 -7.98
N ALA A 196 -14.61 0.09 -8.29
CA ALA A 196 -13.47 -0.23 -7.41
C ALA A 196 -13.50 0.61 -6.12
N SER A 197 -13.86 1.90 -6.20
CA SER A 197 -14.02 2.78 -5.05
C SER A 197 -15.14 2.30 -4.12
N LYS A 198 -16.29 1.89 -4.66
CA LYS A 198 -17.40 1.32 -3.88
C LYS A 198 -16.99 0.01 -3.18
N ALA A 199 -16.31 -0.88 -3.88
CA ALA A 199 -15.81 -2.12 -3.30
C ALA A 199 -14.75 -1.86 -2.21
N THR A 200 -13.89 -0.87 -2.40
CA THR A 200 -12.91 -0.44 -1.39
C THR A 200 -13.59 0.12 -0.15
N ALA A 201 -14.63 0.95 -0.32
CA ALA A 201 -15.46 1.45 0.79
C ALA A 201 -16.09 0.31 1.59
N PHE A 202 -16.61 -0.73 0.91
CA PHE A 202 -17.14 -1.92 1.57
C PHE A 202 -16.09 -2.61 2.44
N PHE A 203 -14.85 -2.76 1.96
CA PHE A 203 -13.76 -3.37 2.74
C PHE A 203 -13.37 -2.51 3.95
N ILE A 204 -13.21 -1.21 3.80
CA ILE A 204 -12.79 -0.32 4.90
C ILE A 204 -13.86 -0.26 6.01
N ASN A 205 -15.14 -0.28 5.64
CA ASN A 205 -16.25 -0.23 6.60
C ASN A 205 -16.64 -1.59 7.19
N ASN A 206 -16.00 -2.68 6.75
CA ASN A 206 -16.30 -4.01 7.27
C ASN A 206 -15.86 -4.15 8.74
N PRO A 207 -16.58 -4.90 9.60
CA PRO A 207 -16.17 -5.12 11.00
C PRO A 207 -14.89 -5.95 11.13
N LEU A 208 -14.55 -6.79 10.15
CA LEU A 208 -13.37 -7.66 10.19
C LEU A 208 -12.09 -6.88 9.89
N ALA A 209 -11.13 -6.91 10.81
CA ALA A 209 -9.84 -6.21 10.71
C ALA A 209 -9.06 -6.56 9.42
N ASN A 210 -9.07 -7.84 9.03
CA ASN A 210 -8.41 -8.29 7.80
C ASN A 210 -8.99 -7.62 6.53
N LEU A 211 -10.31 -7.45 6.45
CA LEU A 211 -10.94 -6.78 5.30
C LEU A 211 -10.69 -5.26 5.33
N LYS A 212 -10.72 -4.64 6.51
CA LYS A 212 -10.30 -3.24 6.66
C LYS A 212 -8.86 -3.03 6.17
N TYR A 213 -7.95 -3.93 6.54
CA TYR A 213 -6.56 -3.87 6.11
C TYR A 213 -6.43 -3.98 4.58
N LEU A 214 -7.17 -4.90 3.94
CA LEU A 214 -7.23 -5.00 2.48
C LEU A 214 -7.79 -3.73 1.85
N GLY A 215 -8.85 -3.16 2.43
CA GLY A 215 -9.43 -1.90 1.97
C GLY A 215 -8.44 -0.73 2.04
N LEU A 216 -7.70 -0.59 3.15
CA LEU A 216 -6.66 0.43 3.29
C LEU A 216 -5.51 0.23 2.30
N ASN A 217 -5.11 -1.02 2.02
CA ASN A 217 -4.10 -1.30 1.00
C ASN A 217 -4.59 -0.92 -0.40
N ALA A 218 -5.83 -1.32 -0.75
CA ALA A 218 -6.43 -0.97 -2.04
C ALA A 218 -6.53 0.55 -2.21
N LEU A 219 -7.01 1.26 -1.18
CA LEU A 219 -7.10 2.72 -1.21
C LEU A 219 -5.72 3.37 -1.37
N GLY A 220 -4.69 2.85 -0.69
CA GLY A 220 -3.33 3.35 -0.83
C GLY A 220 -2.77 3.21 -2.24
N GLU A 221 -3.10 2.15 -2.96
CA GLU A 221 -2.76 1.99 -4.37
C GLU A 221 -3.59 2.95 -5.25
N MET A 222 -4.89 3.08 -5.01
CA MET A 222 -5.77 3.99 -5.76
C MET A 222 -5.35 5.46 -5.65
N VAL A 223 -4.97 5.91 -4.46
CA VAL A 223 -4.58 7.30 -4.19
C VAL A 223 -3.29 7.69 -4.91
N LYS A 224 -2.36 6.74 -5.10
CA LYS A 224 -1.12 7.00 -5.85
C LYS A 224 -1.40 7.36 -7.31
N GLU A 225 -2.37 6.70 -7.92
CA GLU A 225 -2.76 6.91 -9.31
C GLU A 225 -3.81 8.02 -9.47
N ASN A 226 -4.74 8.14 -8.50
CA ASN A 226 -5.80 9.13 -8.49
C ASN A 226 -6.01 9.74 -7.10
N PRO A 227 -5.32 10.83 -6.76
CA PRO A 227 -5.43 11.50 -5.46
C PRO A 227 -6.84 11.98 -5.10
N ALA A 228 -7.70 12.24 -6.08
CA ALA A 228 -9.08 12.72 -5.84
C ALA A 228 -9.94 11.70 -5.06
N VAL A 229 -9.63 10.42 -5.16
CA VAL A 229 -10.33 9.34 -4.44
C VAL A 229 -10.12 9.45 -2.92
N ALA A 230 -9.02 10.07 -2.49
CA ALA A 230 -8.66 10.23 -1.09
C ALA A 230 -9.74 10.91 -0.26
N ALA A 231 -10.32 12.00 -0.78
CA ALA A 231 -11.31 12.81 -0.06
C ALA A 231 -12.57 12.02 0.30
N THR A 232 -13.00 11.12 -0.57
CA THR A 232 -14.20 10.29 -0.38
C THR A 232 -14.06 9.30 0.79
N HIS A 233 -12.84 8.83 1.07
CA HIS A 233 -12.59 7.79 2.06
C HIS A 233 -11.90 8.28 3.34
N GLN A 234 -11.55 9.56 3.44
CA GLN A 234 -10.79 10.14 4.55
C GLN A 234 -11.41 9.82 5.92
N THR A 235 -12.71 10.03 6.09
CA THR A 235 -13.41 9.75 7.36
C THR A 235 -13.35 8.27 7.74
N ALA A 236 -13.50 7.36 6.76
CA ALA A 236 -13.42 5.93 7.01
C ALA A 236 -12.00 5.50 7.44
N VAL A 237 -10.96 6.10 6.85
CA VAL A 237 -9.56 5.88 7.25
C VAL A 237 -9.29 6.39 8.66
N MET A 238 -9.80 7.60 9.01
CA MET A 238 -9.69 8.15 10.36
C MET A 238 -10.33 7.24 11.42
N ASN A 239 -11.47 6.63 11.11
CA ASN A 239 -12.13 5.69 12.00
C ASN A 239 -11.29 4.42 12.25
N CYS A 240 -10.42 4.03 11.32
CA CYS A 240 -9.50 2.91 11.51
C CYS A 240 -8.43 3.17 12.59
N LEU A 241 -8.16 4.42 12.96
CA LEU A 241 -7.28 4.76 14.08
C LEU A 241 -7.85 4.33 15.45
N GLN A 242 -9.17 4.13 15.54
CA GLN A 242 -9.84 3.69 16.77
C GLN A 242 -9.88 2.15 16.90
N SER A 243 -9.33 1.42 15.94
CA SER A 243 -9.26 -0.06 16.00
C SER A 243 -8.31 -0.51 17.10
N ASP A 244 -8.54 -1.70 17.67
CA ASP A 244 -7.62 -2.33 18.63
C ASP A 244 -6.40 -2.95 17.92
N ASP A 245 -6.44 -3.14 16.60
CA ASP A 245 -5.38 -3.75 15.80
C ASP A 245 -4.30 -2.72 15.43
N GLU A 246 -3.10 -2.92 15.98
CA GLU A 246 -1.93 -2.06 15.75
C GLU A 246 -1.47 -2.00 14.29
N ALA A 247 -1.55 -3.12 13.56
CA ALA A 247 -1.17 -3.14 12.15
C ALA A 247 -2.13 -2.28 11.30
N LEU A 248 -3.43 -2.31 11.65
CA LEU A 248 -4.45 -1.50 11.01
C LEU A 248 -4.24 0.00 11.29
N LYS A 249 -3.93 0.36 12.55
CA LYS A 249 -3.63 1.74 12.94
C LYS A 249 -2.43 2.29 12.18
N ARG A 250 -1.32 1.54 12.14
CA ARG A 250 -0.10 1.93 11.41
C ARG A 250 -0.40 2.17 9.93
N LYS A 251 -1.16 1.27 9.32
CA LYS A 251 -1.55 1.41 7.91
C LYS A 251 -2.45 2.61 7.66
N ALA A 252 -3.37 2.89 8.57
CA ALA A 252 -4.24 4.07 8.50
C ALA A 252 -3.44 5.37 8.61
N ILE A 253 -2.45 5.45 9.49
CA ILE A 253 -1.55 6.60 9.63
C ILE A 253 -0.72 6.84 8.37
N ASP A 254 -0.12 5.78 7.82
CA ASP A 254 0.64 5.89 6.56
C ASP A 254 -0.25 6.41 5.43
N LEU A 255 -1.50 5.94 5.38
CA LEU A 255 -2.44 6.39 4.37
C LEU A 255 -2.92 7.82 4.62
N LEU A 256 -3.24 8.19 5.85
CA LEU A 256 -3.58 9.58 6.22
C LEU A 256 -2.46 10.54 5.85
N PHE A 257 -1.22 10.16 6.12
CA PHE A 257 -0.06 10.95 5.69
C PHE A 257 -0.02 11.13 4.17
N ALA A 258 -0.28 10.05 3.40
CA ALA A 258 -0.25 10.08 1.94
C ALA A 258 -1.39 10.91 1.31
N ILE A 259 -2.56 10.98 1.97
CA ILE A 259 -3.74 11.72 1.49
C ILE A 259 -3.87 13.14 2.03
N SER A 260 -2.94 13.56 2.89
CA SER A 260 -2.96 14.88 3.50
C SER A 260 -2.63 15.97 2.48
N ASN A 261 -3.32 17.09 2.61
CA ASN A 261 -3.18 18.28 1.79
C ASN A 261 -3.56 19.52 2.61
N GLU A 262 -3.40 20.70 2.04
CA GLU A 262 -3.69 21.99 2.68
C GLU A 262 -5.11 22.10 3.28
N ASN A 263 -6.10 21.42 2.66
CA ASN A 263 -7.50 21.53 3.10
C ASN A 263 -7.83 20.60 4.28
N ASN A 264 -7.10 19.52 4.49
CA ASN A 264 -7.42 18.50 5.49
C ASN A 264 -6.36 18.33 6.58
N VAL A 265 -5.20 18.94 6.43
CA VAL A 265 -4.04 18.75 7.33
C VAL A 265 -4.39 19.03 8.78
N GLN A 266 -5.19 20.06 9.08
CA GLN A 266 -5.57 20.44 10.44
C GLN A 266 -6.33 19.31 11.14
N VAL A 267 -7.33 18.74 10.47
CA VAL A 267 -8.16 17.66 11.02
C VAL A 267 -7.33 16.36 11.15
N VAL A 268 -6.46 16.08 10.18
CA VAL A 268 -5.59 14.89 10.20
C VAL A 268 -4.60 14.97 11.37
N ILE A 269 -3.93 16.10 11.54
CA ILE A 269 -2.95 16.32 12.62
C ILE A 269 -3.64 16.25 13.99
N GLU A 270 -4.80 16.87 14.17
CA GLU A 270 -5.57 16.78 15.42
C GLU A 270 -5.82 15.32 15.81
N LYS A 271 -6.25 14.49 14.86
CA LYS A 271 -6.46 13.05 15.09
C LYS A 271 -5.18 12.29 15.38
N MET A 272 -4.08 12.63 14.70
CA MET A 272 -2.77 12.03 14.98
C MET A 272 -2.27 12.39 16.39
N LEU A 273 -2.43 13.63 16.82
CA LEU A 273 -2.08 14.09 18.18
C LEU A 273 -2.95 13.41 19.25
N ASP A 274 -4.26 13.29 19.02
CA ASP A 274 -5.15 12.55 19.93
C ASP A 274 -4.75 11.07 20.05
N PHE A 275 -4.27 10.49 18.98
CA PHE A 275 -3.78 9.13 18.98
C PHE A 275 -2.42 9.02 19.68
N LEU A 276 -1.52 9.98 19.48
CA LEU A 276 -0.21 10.04 20.12
C LEU A 276 -0.32 10.06 21.65
N LYS A 277 -1.28 10.82 22.21
CA LYS A 277 -1.55 10.87 23.66
C LYS A 277 -1.95 9.51 24.26
N LYS A 278 -2.51 8.61 23.46
CA LYS A 278 -2.99 7.28 23.89
C LYS A 278 -1.99 6.16 23.65
N THR A 279 -0.96 6.41 22.86
CA THR A 279 0.01 5.41 22.45
C THR A 279 1.15 5.33 23.46
N THR A 280 1.51 4.12 23.89
CA THR A 280 2.60 3.85 24.84
C THR A 280 3.85 3.25 24.18
N ASP A 281 3.77 2.87 22.90
CA ASP A 281 4.90 2.33 22.12
C ASP A 281 5.79 3.49 21.65
N GLU A 282 6.95 3.66 22.27
CA GLU A 282 7.92 4.73 21.97
C GLU A 282 8.36 4.75 20.51
N TYR A 283 8.60 3.58 19.91
CA TYR A 283 8.99 3.48 18.51
C TYR A 283 7.90 4.05 17.59
N PHE A 284 6.67 3.73 17.93
CA PHE A 284 5.52 4.22 17.15
C PHE A 284 5.24 5.72 17.41
N GLN A 285 5.48 6.20 18.64
CA GLN A 285 5.42 7.63 18.94
C GLN A 285 6.41 8.42 18.07
N VAL A 286 7.66 7.98 17.94
CA VAL A 286 8.67 8.63 17.07
C VAL A 286 8.20 8.71 15.61
N ILE A 287 7.58 7.65 15.08
CA ILE A 287 7.02 7.66 13.73
C ILE A 287 5.92 8.72 13.60
N LEU A 288 4.99 8.76 14.55
CA LEU A 288 3.90 9.74 14.57
C LEU A 288 4.42 11.17 14.67
N ILE A 289 5.38 11.42 15.54
CA ILE A 289 6.00 12.73 15.73
C ILE A 289 6.60 13.22 14.42
N ASN A 290 7.41 12.39 13.75
CA ASN A 290 8.01 12.76 12.48
C ASN A 290 6.94 13.02 11.39
N ARG A 291 5.88 12.19 11.31
CA ARG A 291 4.77 12.39 10.37
C ARG A 291 4.00 13.69 10.62
N VAL A 292 3.71 13.99 11.89
CA VAL A 292 3.03 15.25 12.27
C VAL A 292 3.90 16.45 11.93
N ASN A 293 5.20 16.38 12.25
CA ASN A 293 6.14 17.47 11.91
C ASN A 293 6.23 17.67 10.39
N ASP A 294 6.44 16.59 9.61
CA ASP A 294 6.51 16.66 8.14
C ASP A 294 5.25 17.26 7.51
N LEU A 295 4.06 16.90 8.03
CA LEU A 295 2.78 17.44 7.54
C LEU A 295 2.63 18.90 7.91
N ALA A 296 2.99 19.27 9.13
CA ALA A 296 2.93 20.65 9.60
C ALA A 296 3.90 21.55 8.81
N GLU A 297 5.13 21.08 8.52
CA GLU A 297 6.08 21.84 7.70
C GLU A 297 5.60 22.06 6.26
N ARG A 298 4.94 21.04 5.67
CA ARG A 298 4.50 21.11 4.26
C ARG A 298 3.23 21.88 4.03
N PHE A 299 2.27 21.80 4.95
CA PHE A 299 0.90 22.23 4.73
C PHE A 299 0.36 23.18 5.81
N ALA A 300 1.22 23.76 6.64
CA ALA A 300 0.78 24.76 7.62
C ALA A 300 0.09 25.94 6.94
N PRO A 301 -1.14 26.28 7.32
CA PRO A 301 -1.85 27.42 6.74
C PRO A 301 -1.20 28.76 7.09
N ASN A 302 -0.53 28.83 8.24
CA ASN A 302 0.25 29.98 8.69
C ASN A 302 1.28 29.57 9.77
N PRO A 303 2.30 30.38 10.03
CA PRO A 303 3.36 30.08 11.01
C PRO A 303 2.83 29.92 12.45
N SER A 304 1.85 30.73 12.87
CA SER A 304 1.26 30.64 14.20
C SER A 304 0.60 29.28 14.44
N TRP A 305 -0.09 28.77 13.43
CA TRP A 305 -0.66 27.42 13.51
C TRP A 305 0.42 26.33 13.61
N TYR A 306 1.51 26.47 12.85
CA TYR A 306 2.66 25.55 12.92
C TYR A 306 3.23 25.51 14.34
N ILE A 307 3.57 26.68 14.92
CA ILE A 307 4.12 26.80 16.26
C ILE A 307 3.18 26.16 17.29
N LYS A 308 1.87 26.45 17.19
CA LYS A 308 0.84 25.89 18.07
C LYS A 308 0.78 24.35 17.97
N THR A 309 0.84 23.83 16.76
CA THR A 309 0.81 22.40 16.49
C THR A 309 2.04 21.68 17.05
N ILE A 310 3.22 22.24 16.84
CA ILE A 310 4.47 21.67 17.38
C ILE A 310 4.52 21.79 18.92
N THR A 311 4.01 22.86 19.48
CA THR A 311 3.85 22.99 20.94
C THR A 311 2.96 21.86 21.49
N GLN A 312 1.82 21.60 20.85
CA GLN A 312 0.96 20.47 21.24
C GLN A 312 1.64 19.11 21.09
N LEU A 313 2.53 18.96 20.09
CA LEU A 313 3.32 17.78 19.89
C LEU A 313 4.29 17.54 21.06
N PHE A 314 5.02 18.58 21.55
CA PHE A 314 5.87 18.51 22.74
C PHE A 314 5.07 18.11 23.98
N LEU A 315 3.91 18.74 24.20
CA LEU A 315 3.05 18.43 25.35
C LEU A 315 2.47 17.02 25.31
N ALA A 316 2.21 16.48 24.10
CA ALA A 316 1.62 15.15 23.91
C ALA A 316 2.63 14.02 24.02
N ALA A 317 3.85 14.21 23.53
CA ALA A 317 4.88 13.16 23.41
C ALA A 317 6.02 13.29 24.45
N GLY A 318 6.12 14.42 25.14
CA GLY A 318 7.15 14.61 26.15
C GLY A 318 8.57 14.55 25.59
N ASP A 319 9.46 13.87 26.33
CA ASP A 319 10.90 13.76 25.99
C ASP A 319 11.19 12.83 24.81
N VAL A 320 10.19 12.19 24.25
CA VAL A 320 10.32 11.34 23.05
C VAL A 320 10.49 12.19 21.78
N VAL A 321 10.16 13.49 21.82
CA VAL A 321 10.29 14.40 20.66
C VAL A 321 11.76 14.60 20.30
N PRO A 322 12.18 14.29 19.04
CA PRO A 322 13.55 14.48 18.61
C PRO A 322 13.96 15.97 18.62
N SER A 323 15.21 16.24 18.95
CA SER A 323 15.77 17.61 19.04
C SER A 323 15.74 18.38 17.71
N ASN A 324 15.70 17.71 16.57
CA ASN A 324 15.56 18.36 15.27
C ASN A 324 14.23 19.12 15.12
N VAL A 325 13.15 18.64 15.74
CA VAL A 325 11.84 19.33 15.76
C VAL A 325 11.94 20.66 16.51
N ALA A 326 12.62 20.65 17.65
CA ALA A 326 12.92 21.88 18.42
C ALA A 326 13.73 22.89 17.60
N SER A 327 14.79 22.40 16.92
CA SER A 327 15.64 23.24 16.07
C SER A 327 14.85 23.87 14.91
N THR A 328 13.88 23.18 14.33
CA THR A 328 13.05 23.74 13.26
C THR A 328 12.17 24.88 13.74
N VAL A 329 11.55 24.75 14.92
CA VAL A 329 10.76 25.85 15.52
C VAL A 329 11.60 27.06 15.82
N MET A 330 12.77 26.87 16.44
CA MET A 330 13.69 27.97 16.74
C MET A 330 14.15 28.68 15.47
N ARG A 331 14.54 27.94 14.44
CA ARG A 331 14.95 28.49 13.16
C ARG A 331 13.82 29.25 12.45
N LEU A 332 12.60 28.76 12.48
CA LEU A 332 11.45 29.45 11.88
C LEU A 332 11.24 30.83 12.52
N LEU A 333 11.35 30.93 13.84
CA LEU A 333 11.21 32.19 14.56
C LEU A 333 12.39 33.13 14.34
N GLU A 334 13.59 32.60 14.15
CA GLU A 334 14.80 33.37 13.85
C GLU A 334 14.80 33.92 12.44
N GLU A 335 14.61 33.08 11.42
CA GLU A 335 14.61 33.46 10.01
C GLU A 335 13.39 34.31 9.62
N GLY A 336 12.21 34.04 10.23
CA GLY A 336 10.96 34.72 9.91
C GLY A 336 10.43 34.39 8.52
N GLN A 337 9.46 35.19 8.06
CA GLN A 337 8.81 35.05 6.75
C GLN A 337 9.29 36.14 5.74
N GLY A 338 10.18 37.03 6.21
CA GLY A 338 10.71 38.15 5.41
C GLY A 338 9.83 39.42 5.42
N ASP A 339 8.71 39.40 6.17
CA ASP A 339 7.90 40.60 6.44
C ASP A 339 8.01 40.98 7.92
N PRO A 340 8.60 42.15 8.25
CA PRO A 340 8.86 42.54 9.63
C PRO A 340 7.63 42.58 10.52
N ASP A 341 6.46 42.97 9.99
CA ASP A 341 5.22 43.08 10.76
C ASP A 341 4.64 41.72 11.07
N ILE A 342 4.67 40.81 10.11
CA ILE A 342 4.23 39.40 10.27
C ILE A 342 5.18 38.68 11.22
N ASP A 343 6.50 38.89 11.08
CA ASP A 343 7.51 38.28 11.93
C ASP A 343 7.41 38.76 13.38
N TYR A 344 7.15 40.05 13.58
CA TYR A 344 6.90 40.57 14.93
C TYR A 344 5.65 39.97 15.57
N GLN A 345 4.54 39.91 14.83
CA GLN A 345 3.29 39.32 15.31
C GLN A 345 3.47 37.85 15.69
N MET A 346 4.13 37.04 14.80
CA MET A 346 4.42 35.64 15.04
C MET A 346 5.26 35.41 16.31
N ARG A 347 6.31 36.23 16.52
CA ARG A 347 7.17 36.18 17.71
C ARG A 347 6.40 36.57 18.98
N SER A 348 5.60 37.62 18.92
CA SER A 348 4.77 38.04 20.04
C SER A 348 3.73 37.00 20.43
N GLU A 349 3.03 36.41 19.47
CA GLU A 349 2.10 35.29 19.70
C GLU A 349 2.78 34.07 20.33
N ALA A 350 3.97 33.72 19.86
CA ALA A 350 4.75 32.62 20.42
C ALA A 350 5.19 32.89 21.86
N VAL A 351 5.64 34.12 22.16
CA VAL A 351 6.04 34.55 23.51
C VAL A 351 4.84 34.50 24.46
N ALA A 352 3.68 35.02 24.05
CA ALA A 352 2.45 34.99 24.88
C ALA A 352 2.03 33.55 25.21
N MET A 353 1.96 32.70 24.22
CA MET A 353 1.61 31.27 24.37
C MET A 353 2.59 30.55 25.30
N TYR A 354 3.89 30.78 25.15
CA TYR A 354 4.91 30.10 25.94
C TYR A 354 4.97 30.61 27.40
N LEU A 355 4.63 31.87 27.67
CA LEU A 355 4.49 32.37 29.03
C LEU A 355 3.35 31.68 29.77
N GLU A 356 2.21 31.44 29.10
CA GLU A 356 1.08 30.71 29.72
C GLU A 356 1.49 29.24 30.06
N LEU A 357 2.34 28.62 29.27
CA LEU A 357 2.78 27.22 29.47
C LEU A 357 3.83 27.08 30.58
N MET A 358 4.48 28.18 31.00
CA MET A 358 5.50 28.09 32.06
C MET A 358 4.91 27.73 33.45
N ASP A 359 3.62 27.87 33.63
CA ASP A 359 2.93 27.47 34.87
C ASP A 359 2.62 25.98 34.95
N GLU A 360 2.80 25.24 33.83
CA GLU A 360 2.63 23.77 33.81
C GLU A 360 3.64 23.10 34.75
N PRO A 361 3.20 22.12 35.57
CA PRO A 361 4.01 21.54 36.62
C PRO A 361 5.19 20.70 36.11
N LYS A 362 5.13 20.18 34.90
CA LYS A 362 6.19 19.39 34.28
C LYS A 362 6.21 19.61 32.77
N LEU A 363 7.30 20.14 32.28
CA LEU A 363 7.56 20.33 30.84
C LEU A 363 8.67 19.39 30.37
N PRO A 364 8.61 18.89 29.12
CA PRO A 364 9.68 18.09 28.54
C PRO A 364 11.00 18.88 28.46
N GLU A 365 12.14 18.21 28.71
CA GLU A 365 13.46 18.86 28.74
C GLU A 365 13.79 19.57 27.41
N VAL A 366 13.52 18.92 26.28
CA VAL A 366 13.72 19.50 24.95
C VAL A 366 12.84 20.73 24.74
N PHE A 367 11.62 20.73 25.26
CA PHE A 367 10.71 21.87 25.15
C PHE A 367 11.13 23.03 26.03
N VAL A 368 11.69 22.78 27.22
CA VAL A 368 12.28 23.80 28.08
C VAL A 368 13.41 24.55 27.37
N GLN A 369 14.22 23.85 26.56
CA GLN A 369 15.26 24.50 25.75
C GLN A 369 14.65 25.45 24.70
N VAL A 370 13.55 25.06 24.07
CA VAL A 370 12.82 25.93 23.12
C VAL A 370 12.24 27.15 23.82
N LEU A 371 11.61 26.96 24.99
CA LEU A 371 11.08 28.05 25.80
C LEU A 371 12.17 29.03 26.21
N ALA A 372 13.29 28.53 26.75
CA ALA A 372 14.39 29.36 27.18
C ALA A 372 15.00 30.19 26.04
N PHE A 373 15.16 29.57 24.86
CA PHE A 373 15.64 30.27 23.66
C PHE A 373 14.68 31.38 23.22
N ILE A 374 13.39 31.06 23.05
CA ILE A 374 12.42 32.00 22.49
C ILE A 374 12.14 33.15 23.46
N LEU A 375 11.93 32.85 24.74
CA LEU A 375 11.69 33.89 25.76
C LEU A 375 12.96 34.72 26.02
N GLY A 376 14.14 34.12 25.94
CA GLY A 376 15.39 34.85 26.04
C GLY A 376 15.65 35.80 24.87
N GLN A 377 15.31 35.38 23.66
CA GLN A 377 15.55 36.16 22.43
C GLN A 377 14.47 37.20 22.15
N TYR A 378 13.21 36.87 22.41
CA TYR A 378 12.05 37.69 22.03
C TYR A 378 11.17 38.13 23.21
N GLY A 379 11.58 37.88 24.46
CA GLY A 379 10.79 38.20 25.64
C GLY A 379 10.49 39.71 25.83
N GLU A 380 11.20 40.59 25.12
CA GLU A 380 10.89 42.04 25.09
C GLU A 380 9.55 42.35 24.40
N THR A 381 9.01 41.45 23.57
CA THR A 381 7.72 41.59 22.91
C THR A 381 6.55 41.21 23.84
N ALA A 382 6.82 40.74 25.05
CA ALA A 382 5.80 40.32 26.00
C ALA A 382 5.02 41.51 26.55
N GLU A 383 3.69 41.44 26.51
CA GLU A 383 2.83 42.46 27.15
C GLU A 383 3.03 42.55 28.67
N ALA A 384 3.40 41.43 29.31
CA ALA A 384 3.66 41.35 30.74
C ALA A 384 4.97 42.03 31.20
N GLY A 385 5.81 42.45 30.24
CA GLY A 385 7.12 43.07 30.48
C GLY A 385 8.27 42.11 30.76
N VAL A 386 9.49 42.55 30.43
CA VAL A 386 10.71 41.76 30.53
C VAL A 386 10.99 41.21 31.94
N GLU A 387 10.66 41.96 32.96
CA GLU A 387 10.87 41.61 34.37
C GLU A 387 10.08 40.35 34.75
N THR A 388 8.81 40.28 34.29
CA THR A 388 7.93 39.11 34.48
C THR A 388 8.48 37.87 33.73
N VAL A 389 8.98 38.04 32.50
CA VAL A 389 9.58 36.96 31.71
C VAL A 389 10.78 36.35 32.43
N ILE A 390 11.66 37.21 32.98
CA ILE A 390 12.83 36.77 33.73
C ILE A 390 12.42 36.01 35.00
N GLN A 391 11.45 36.50 35.73
CA GLN A 391 10.94 35.81 36.93
C GLN A 391 10.41 34.41 36.61
N HIS A 392 9.63 34.26 35.54
CA HIS A 392 9.13 32.94 35.09
C HIS A 392 10.25 32.03 34.66
N LEU A 393 11.25 32.54 33.93
CA LEU A 393 12.43 31.72 33.52
C LEU A 393 13.22 31.23 34.75
N CYS A 394 13.46 32.08 35.74
CA CYS A 394 14.15 31.67 36.98
C CYS A 394 13.36 30.60 37.72
N ALA A 395 12.02 30.78 37.85
CA ALA A 395 11.15 29.82 38.50
C ALA A 395 11.09 28.48 37.74
N LEU A 396 11.18 28.50 36.40
CA LEU A 396 11.22 27.28 35.58
C LEU A 396 12.52 26.49 35.83
N PHE A 397 13.68 27.16 35.85
CA PHE A 397 14.97 26.52 36.12
C PHE A 397 15.04 25.94 37.54
N GLU A 398 14.48 26.64 38.55
CA GLU A 398 14.41 26.12 39.92
C GLU A 398 13.55 24.84 40.04
N ARG A 399 12.51 24.73 39.23
CA ARG A 399 11.60 23.54 39.23
C ARG A 399 12.20 22.34 38.47
N GLN A 400 13.12 22.58 37.54
CA GLN A 400 13.75 21.53 36.72
C GLN A 400 15.05 21.02 37.33
N SER A 401 15.65 21.72 38.31
CA SER A 401 16.84 21.30 39.07
C SER A 401 16.49 20.30 40.16
#